data_803e8dd2e19a326fa83148ab621210b6
#
_entry.id   803e8dd2e19a326fa83148ab621210b6
#
_cell.length_a   1.000
_cell.length_b   1.000
_cell.length_c   1.000
_cell.angle_alpha   90.00
_cell.angle_beta   90.00
_cell.angle_gamma   90.00
#
_symmetry.space_group_name_H-M   'P 1'
#
loop_
_entity.id
_entity.type
_entity.pdbx_description
1 polymer ?
#
loop_
_entity_poly.entity_id
_entity_poly.type
_entity_poly.pdbx_seq_one_letter_code
_entity_poly.pdbx_strand_id
1 'polypeptide(L)'
;VENKIEDVTQALLTMARGSTRSEEVNELTKQIIAEAVAEEYTKAGITSDPNSLYEASNGGIRRENLFKEKKQMPTIGSWYKTLIKKAKENTDPNYQFHYSYLLKVMKQYVRELNGQMAYFDGQSTFELLDGAPFINLDISQLEERFARPLAQQILLSWIWEKYVKKNSEDKE
;
A
#
# COMPACT_ATOMS: atom_id res chain seq x y z
N VAL A 1 4.07 -2.33 11.93
CA VAL A 1 3.45 -1.28 11.09
C VAL A 1 4.50 -0.42 10.42
N GLU A 2 5.57 0.01 11.12
CA GLU A 2 6.61 0.89 10.55
C GLU A 2 7.22 0.31 9.26
N ASN A 3 7.65 -0.95 9.26
CA ASN A 3 8.17 -1.61 8.06
C ASN A 3 7.14 -1.63 6.92
N LYS A 4 5.85 -1.80 7.27
CA LYS A 4 4.78 -1.83 6.26
C LYS A 4 4.50 -0.46 5.67
N ILE A 5 4.57 0.59 6.47
CA ILE A 5 4.47 1.98 6.00
C ILE A 5 5.62 2.28 5.05
N GLU A 6 6.85 1.85 5.38
CA GLU A 6 8.01 2.02 4.50
C GLU A 6 7.84 1.28 3.16
N ASP A 7 7.41 0.01 3.18
CA ASP A 7 7.16 -0.78 1.96
C ASP A 7 6.13 -0.11 1.04
N VAL A 8 5.01 0.34 1.62
CA VAL A 8 3.96 1.05 0.86
C VAL A 8 4.47 2.38 0.34
N THR A 9 5.25 3.11 1.15
CA THR A 9 5.88 4.37 0.74
C THR A 9 6.81 4.16 -0.44
N GLN A 10 7.63 3.11 -0.44
CA GLN A 10 8.53 2.78 -1.56
C GLN A 10 7.76 2.38 -2.83
N ALA A 11 6.67 1.62 -2.68
CA ALA A 11 5.82 1.28 -3.84
C ALA A 11 5.19 2.54 -4.45
N LEU A 12 4.64 3.45 -3.62
CA LEU A 12 4.07 4.72 -4.09
C LEU A 12 5.13 5.66 -4.69
N LEU A 13 6.34 5.68 -4.14
CA LEU A 13 7.48 6.41 -4.74
C LEU A 13 7.82 5.86 -6.12
N THR A 14 7.85 4.55 -6.28
CA THR A 14 8.09 3.90 -7.56
C THR A 14 7.01 4.29 -8.57
N MET A 15 5.74 4.30 -8.16
CA MET A 15 4.63 4.78 -8.97
C MET A 15 4.77 6.28 -9.33
N ALA A 16 5.17 7.12 -8.37
CA ALA A 16 5.35 8.55 -8.60
C ALA A 16 6.51 8.86 -9.56
N ARG A 17 7.57 8.07 -9.53
CA ARG A 17 8.69 8.16 -10.49
C ARG A 17 8.30 7.73 -11.89
N GLY A 18 7.38 6.77 -12.00
CA GLY A 18 6.97 6.20 -13.28
C GLY A 18 8.10 5.53 -14.04
N SER A 19 8.00 5.50 -15.36
CA SER A 19 9.03 4.94 -16.26
C SER A 19 10.21 5.89 -16.54
N THR A 20 10.12 7.15 -16.07
CA THR A 20 11.16 8.18 -16.23
C THR A 20 11.71 8.54 -14.86
N ARG A 21 13.05 8.66 -14.75
CA ARG A 21 13.67 9.22 -13.56
C ARG A 21 13.33 10.71 -13.49
N SER A 22 12.37 11.06 -12.64
CA SER A 22 12.03 12.46 -12.38
C SER A 22 12.87 12.97 -11.24
N GLU A 23 13.62 14.07 -11.48
CA GLU A 23 14.33 14.81 -10.45
C GLU A 23 13.37 15.49 -9.45
N GLU A 24 12.08 15.58 -9.82
CA GLU A 24 11.02 16.14 -8.98
C GLU A 24 10.67 15.25 -7.79
N VAL A 25 11.07 13.96 -7.83
CA VAL A 25 10.86 13.00 -6.72
C VAL A 25 12.09 12.98 -5.82
N ASN A 26 12.05 13.74 -4.76
CA ASN A 26 13.11 13.92 -3.77
C ASN A 26 12.65 13.46 -2.36
N GLU A 27 13.47 13.74 -1.34
CA GLU A 27 13.18 13.39 0.05
C GLU A 27 11.88 14.04 0.58
N LEU A 28 11.57 15.27 0.15
CA LEU A 28 10.32 15.94 0.53
C LEU A 28 9.11 15.22 -0.05
N THR A 29 9.20 14.77 -1.30
CA THR A 29 8.16 13.94 -1.91
C THR A 29 7.96 12.63 -1.13
N LYS A 30 9.05 11.97 -0.73
CA LYS A 30 9.02 10.76 0.10
C LYS A 30 8.34 11.03 1.44
N GLN A 31 8.69 12.13 2.10
CA GLN A 31 8.08 12.52 3.37
C GLN A 31 6.56 12.73 3.23
N ILE A 32 6.12 13.47 2.23
CA ILE A 32 4.69 13.71 1.95
C ILE A 32 3.94 12.39 1.77
N ILE A 33 4.50 11.47 0.99
CA ILE A 33 3.91 10.15 0.77
C ILE A 33 3.81 9.38 2.09
N ALA A 34 4.90 9.31 2.86
CA ALA A 34 4.97 8.56 4.12
C ALA A 34 3.97 9.08 5.16
N GLU A 35 3.87 10.41 5.30
CA GLU A 35 2.92 11.04 6.22
C GLU A 35 1.46 10.74 5.84
N ALA A 36 1.13 10.77 4.55
CA ALA A 36 -0.21 10.45 4.08
C ALA A 36 -0.52 8.94 4.25
N VAL A 37 0.46 8.05 4.05
CA VAL A 37 0.32 6.62 4.32
C VAL A 37 0.08 6.37 5.81
N ALA A 38 0.89 6.95 6.69
CA ALA A 38 0.75 6.81 8.14
C ALA A 38 -0.63 7.29 8.63
N GLU A 39 -1.14 8.39 8.08
CA GLU A 39 -2.48 8.91 8.38
C GLU A 39 -3.57 7.91 7.99
N GLU A 40 -3.47 7.27 6.82
CA GLU A 40 -4.44 6.26 6.38
C GLU A 40 -4.45 5.02 7.30
N TYR A 41 -3.28 4.54 7.73
CA TYR A 41 -3.19 3.45 8.71
C TYR A 41 -3.80 3.85 10.05
N THR A 42 -3.55 5.08 10.49
CA THR A 42 -4.13 5.62 11.73
C THR A 42 -5.65 5.72 11.65
N LYS A 43 -6.20 6.21 10.53
CA LYS A 43 -7.66 6.26 10.28
C LYS A 43 -8.31 4.88 10.30
N ALA A 44 -7.62 3.88 9.76
CA ALA A 44 -8.07 2.50 9.80
C ALA A 44 -7.95 1.86 11.21
N GLY A 45 -7.34 2.57 12.16
CA GLY A 45 -7.07 2.05 13.51
C GLY A 45 -6.11 0.86 13.48
N ILE A 46 -5.16 0.85 12.52
CA ILE A 46 -4.14 -0.17 12.38
C ILE A 46 -2.86 0.32 13.05
N THR A 47 -2.41 -0.43 14.06
CA THR A 47 -1.23 -0.10 14.88
C THR A 47 -0.19 -1.21 14.79
N SER A 48 0.88 -1.11 15.57
CA SER A 48 1.87 -2.19 15.72
C SER A 48 1.32 -3.46 16.39
N ASP A 49 0.17 -3.38 17.06
CA ASP A 49 -0.52 -4.56 17.59
C ASP A 49 -1.13 -5.38 16.44
N PRO A 50 -0.75 -6.65 16.24
CA PRO A 50 -1.34 -7.51 15.21
C PRO A 50 -2.86 -7.65 15.31
N ASN A 51 -3.43 -7.54 16.52
CA ASN A 51 -4.88 -7.60 16.72
C ASN A 51 -5.61 -6.40 16.12
N SER A 52 -4.93 -5.28 15.92
CA SER A 52 -5.51 -4.09 15.29
C SER A 52 -5.91 -4.29 13.82
N LEU A 53 -5.45 -5.37 13.18
CA LEU A 53 -5.80 -5.75 11.81
C LEU A 53 -7.24 -6.32 11.69
N TYR A 54 -7.89 -6.59 12.82
CA TYR A 54 -9.20 -7.20 12.86
C TYR A 54 -10.22 -6.27 13.48
N GLU A 55 -11.50 -6.42 13.07
CA GLU A 55 -12.61 -5.69 13.68
C GLU A 55 -12.79 -6.09 15.14
N ALA A 56 -13.17 -5.13 15.98
CA ALA A 56 -13.50 -5.42 17.37
C ALA A 56 -14.75 -6.29 17.41
N SER A 57 -14.67 -7.45 18.07
CA SER A 57 -15.85 -8.30 18.28
C SER A 57 -16.82 -7.55 19.19
N ASN A 58 -17.98 -7.19 18.69
CA ASN A 58 -19.09 -6.71 19.50
C ASN A 58 -19.66 -7.87 20.31
N GLY A 59 -19.25 -7.99 21.57
CA GLY A 59 -19.89 -8.87 22.56
C GLY A 59 -19.14 -10.14 22.92
N GLY A 60 -18.57 -10.12 24.08
CA GLY A 60 -18.27 -11.12 25.07
C GLY A 60 -18.14 -12.58 24.65
N ILE A 61 -17.02 -13.12 24.97
CA ILE A 61 -16.50 -14.47 25.04
C ILE A 61 -15.34 -14.65 24.05
N ARG A 62 -14.15 -14.64 24.61
CA ARG A 62 -12.92 -15.07 23.96
C ARG A 62 -13.07 -16.50 23.46
N ARG A 63 -13.46 -16.68 22.24
CA ARG A 63 -13.10 -17.84 21.44
C ARG A 63 -12.12 -17.36 20.40
N GLU A 64 -10.94 -17.97 20.47
CA GLU A 64 -9.77 -17.73 19.64
C GLU A 64 -10.11 -17.37 18.19
N ASN A 65 -9.56 -16.30 17.74
CA ASN A 65 -9.24 -15.77 16.38
C ASN A 65 -9.87 -16.36 15.11
N LEU A 66 -10.71 -17.38 15.19
CA LEU A 66 -11.27 -18.11 14.05
C LEU A 66 -12.38 -17.35 13.27
N PHE A 67 -12.90 -16.22 13.81
CA PHE A 67 -14.04 -15.50 13.21
C PHE A 67 -13.93 -13.98 13.27
N LYS A 68 -12.73 -13.42 13.43
CA LYS A 68 -12.55 -11.96 13.36
C LYS A 68 -12.46 -11.54 11.90
N GLU A 69 -13.38 -10.71 11.46
CA GLU A 69 -13.28 -10.08 10.15
C GLU A 69 -12.06 -9.17 10.09
N LYS A 70 -11.27 -9.34 9.05
CA LYS A 70 -10.12 -8.48 8.81
C LYS A 70 -10.60 -7.12 8.35
N LYS A 71 -10.05 -6.06 8.94
CA LYS A 71 -10.32 -4.69 8.50
C LYS A 71 -9.96 -4.49 7.04
N GLN A 72 -10.68 -3.60 6.39
CA GLN A 72 -10.28 -3.14 5.07
C GLN A 72 -8.98 -2.34 5.15
N MET A 73 -8.04 -2.70 4.28
CA MET A 73 -6.77 -2.01 4.20
C MET A 73 -6.92 -0.68 3.46
N PRO A 74 -6.14 0.35 3.81
CA PRO A 74 -6.03 1.55 3.00
C PRO A 74 -5.71 1.21 1.55
N THR A 75 -6.34 1.92 0.62
CA THR A 75 -6.14 1.77 -0.82
C THR A 75 -5.41 2.99 -1.39
N ILE A 76 -4.96 2.90 -2.65
CA ILE A 76 -4.38 4.07 -3.34
C ILE A 76 -5.41 5.20 -3.43
N GLY A 77 -6.68 4.85 -3.67
CA GLY A 77 -7.78 5.83 -3.73
C GLY A 77 -8.01 6.55 -2.40
N SER A 78 -7.99 5.85 -1.26
CA SER A 78 -8.12 6.47 0.07
C SER A 78 -6.93 7.38 0.38
N TRP A 79 -5.71 6.91 0.12
CA TRP A 79 -4.48 7.68 0.25
C TRP A 79 -4.51 8.95 -0.62
N TYR A 80 -4.98 8.85 -1.86
CA TYR A 80 -5.08 9.98 -2.78
C TYR A 80 -6.04 11.07 -2.26
N LYS A 81 -7.16 10.68 -1.66
CA LYS A 81 -8.09 11.60 -0.99
C LYS A 81 -7.43 12.34 0.17
N THR A 82 -6.64 11.63 0.97
CA THR A 82 -5.85 12.24 2.06
C THR A 82 -4.80 13.20 1.51
N LEU A 83 -4.15 12.86 0.41
CA LEU A 83 -3.21 13.76 -0.26
C LEU A 83 -3.87 15.05 -0.74
N ILE A 84 -5.09 14.98 -1.32
CA ILE A 84 -5.88 16.17 -1.71
C ILE A 84 -6.18 17.04 -0.49
N LYS A 85 -6.58 16.44 0.64
CA LYS A 85 -6.84 17.17 1.88
C LYS A 85 -5.60 17.90 2.37
N LYS A 86 -4.48 17.21 2.50
CA LYS A 86 -3.20 17.79 2.93
C LYS A 86 -2.73 18.91 2.00
N ALA A 87 -2.90 18.75 0.69
CA ALA A 87 -2.56 19.79 -0.29
C ALA A 87 -3.38 21.07 -0.11
N LYS A 88 -4.63 20.98 0.33
CA LYS A 88 -5.48 22.14 0.60
C LYS A 88 -5.13 22.82 1.93
N GLU A 89 -4.68 22.06 2.92
CA GLU A 89 -4.36 22.55 4.26
C GLU A 89 -2.96 23.15 4.33
N ASN A 90 -2.04 22.69 3.51
CA ASN A 90 -0.66 23.19 3.48
C ASN A 90 -0.51 24.36 2.51
N THR A 91 -0.09 25.53 3.02
CA THR A 91 0.08 26.76 2.25
C THR A 91 1.53 27.06 1.86
N ASP A 92 2.50 26.20 2.27
CA ASP A 92 3.91 26.37 1.93
C ASP A 92 4.13 26.11 0.42
N PRO A 93 4.67 27.09 -0.34
CA PRO A 93 4.90 26.95 -1.78
C PRO A 93 5.80 25.76 -2.15
N ASN A 94 6.79 25.41 -1.32
CA ASN A 94 7.66 24.27 -1.58
C ASN A 94 6.89 22.96 -1.53
N TYR A 95 6.01 22.80 -0.54
CA TYR A 95 5.13 21.63 -0.44
C TYR A 95 4.08 21.60 -1.55
N GLN A 96 3.51 22.75 -1.91
CA GLN A 96 2.49 22.86 -2.97
C GLN A 96 2.98 22.35 -4.32
N PHE A 97 4.23 22.58 -4.68
CA PHE A 97 4.83 22.03 -5.88
C PHE A 97 4.77 20.49 -5.86
N HIS A 98 5.24 19.87 -4.76
CA HIS A 98 5.27 18.41 -4.62
C HIS A 98 3.87 17.79 -4.55
N TYR A 99 2.93 18.43 -3.85
CA TYR A 99 1.53 17.99 -3.85
C TYR A 99 0.93 18.02 -5.25
N SER A 100 1.12 19.12 -5.98
CA SER A 100 0.61 19.28 -7.35
C SER A 100 1.18 18.21 -8.29
N TYR A 101 2.47 17.94 -8.18
CA TYR A 101 3.14 16.88 -8.92
C TYR A 101 2.52 15.51 -8.60
N LEU A 102 2.47 15.14 -7.31
CA LEU A 102 1.92 13.86 -6.87
C LEU A 102 0.47 13.67 -7.30
N LEU A 103 -0.38 14.67 -7.11
CA LEU A 103 -1.78 14.61 -7.53
C LEU A 103 -1.93 14.40 -9.04
N LYS A 104 -1.05 14.99 -9.84
CA LYS A 104 -1.05 14.83 -11.29
C LYS A 104 -0.64 13.42 -11.72
N VAL A 105 0.48 12.91 -11.21
CA VAL A 105 1.04 11.62 -11.65
C VAL A 105 0.32 10.43 -11.05
N MET A 106 -0.15 10.54 -9.80
CA MET A 106 -0.83 9.44 -9.12
C MET A 106 -2.28 9.23 -9.54
N LYS A 107 -2.90 10.20 -10.18
CA LYS A 107 -4.28 10.11 -10.69
C LYS A 107 -4.51 8.86 -11.55
N GLN A 108 -3.54 8.48 -12.37
CA GLN A 108 -3.64 7.31 -13.25
C GLN A 108 -3.76 5.96 -12.52
N TYR A 109 -3.41 5.90 -11.24
CA TYR A 109 -3.50 4.70 -10.41
C TYR A 109 -4.78 4.62 -9.59
N VAL A 110 -5.63 5.65 -9.63
CA VAL A 110 -6.84 5.75 -8.81
C VAL A 110 -8.05 5.24 -9.59
N ARG A 111 -8.69 4.20 -9.08
CA ARG A 111 -9.84 3.54 -9.72
C ARG A 111 -11.05 4.45 -9.83
N GLU A 112 -11.39 5.19 -8.79
CA GLU A 112 -12.53 6.12 -8.77
C GLU A 112 -12.39 7.25 -9.81
N LEU A 113 -11.16 7.52 -10.26
CA LEU A 113 -10.87 8.53 -11.29
C LEU A 113 -10.68 7.91 -12.68
N ASN A 114 -11.09 6.65 -12.86
CA ASN A 114 -10.91 5.89 -14.10
C ASN A 114 -9.44 5.87 -14.58
N GLY A 115 -8.51 5.73 -13.62
CA GLY A 115 -7.08 5.67 -13.91
C GLY A 115 -6.74 4.47 -14.78
N GLN A 116 -5.93 4.68 -15.81
CA GLN A 116 -5.54 3.62 -16.76
C GLN A 116 -4.70 2.51 -16.13
N MET A 117 -4.03 2.80 -15.01
CA MET A 117 -3.16 1.88 -14.28
C MET A 117 -3.71 1.53 -12.88
N ALA A 118 -5.03 1.52 -12.72
CA ALA A 118 -5.70 1.32 -11.43
C ALA A 118 -5.77 -0.15 -10.98
N TYR A 119 -4.92 -1.03 -11.52
CA TYR A 119 -4.90 -2.47 -11.16
C TYR A 119 -4.52 -2.70 -9.69
N PHE A 120 -3.73 -1.79 -9.12
CA PHE A 120 -3.24 -1.88 -7.75
C PHE A 120 -4.14 -1.16 -6.73
N ASP A 121 -5.20 -0.48 -7.19
CA ASP A 121 -6.13 0.24 -6.33
C ASP A 121 -7.33 -0.62 -5.96
N GLY A 122 -7.24 -1.31 -4.84
CA GLY A 122 -8.29 -2.16 -4.32
C GLY A 122 -7.85 -3.02 -3.15
N GLN A 123 -8.80 -3.75 -2.58
CA GLN A 123 -8.50 -4.76 -1.57
C GLN A 123 -7.86 -5.98 -2.24
N SER A 124 -6.95 -6.63 -1.53
CA SER A 124 -6.41 -7.91 -2.00
C SER A 124 -7.50 -8.96 -1.99
N THR A 125 -7.75 -9.57 -3.15
CA THR A 125 -8.63 -10.73 -3.31
C THR A 125 -7.85 -12.04 -3.30
N PHE A 126 -6.55 -11.95 -3.12
CA PHE A 126 -5.66 -13.10 -3.19
C PHE A 126 -5.60 -13.78 -1.82
N GLU A 127 -6.21 -14.93 -1.72
CA GLU A 127 -6.06 -15.84 -0.60
C GLU A 127 -4.99 -16.87 -0.95
N LEU A 128 -3.96 -16.94 -0.11
CA LEU A 128 -2.99 -18.00 -0.20
C LEU A 128 -3.64 -19.31 0.19
N LEU A 129 -3.55 -20.26 -0.70
CA LEU A 129 -3.84 -21.66 -0.41
C LEU A 129 -2.68 -22.18 0.46
N ASP A 130 -2.82 -22.05 1.78
CA ASP A 130 -1.90 -22.69 2.72
C ASP A 130 -1.87 -24.19 2.41
N GLY A 131 -0.66 -24.71 2.14
CA GLY A 131 -0.47 -26.11 1.76
C GLY A 131 -0.43 -26.39 0.27
N ALA A 132 -0.58 -25.41 -0.61
CA ALA A 132 -0.35 -25.62 -2.04
C ALA A 132 1.14 -25.92 -2.30
N PRO A 133 1.47 -27.05 -2.94
CA PRO A 133 2.87 -27.47 -3.18
C PRO A 133 3.56 -26.58 -4.22
N PHE A 134 2.79 -25.85 -5.00
CA PHE A 134 3.27 -24.97 -6.06
C PHE A 134 2.29 -23.82 -6.29
N ILE A 135 2.81 -22.59 -6.40
CA ILE A 135 2.04 -21.40 -6.72
C ILE A 135 2.70 -20.72 -7.92
N ASN A 136 1.93 -20.53 -8.98
CA ASN A 136 2.35 -19.76 -10.15
C ASN A 136 1.64 -18.41 -10.16
N LEU A 137 2.41 -17.32 -10.20
CA LEU A 137 1.91 -15.95 -10.28
C LEU A 137 2.21 -15.41 -11.69
N ASP A 138 1.22 -15.49 -12.57
CA ASP A 138 1.36 -15.02 -13.94
C ASP A 138 1.10 -13.50 -14.04
N ILE A 139 2.13 -12.74 -14.35
CA ILE A 139 2.10 -11.30 -14.58
C ILE A 139 2.38 -10.94 -16.05
N SER A 140 2.36 -11.91 -16.96
CA SER A 140 2.72 -11.73 -18.37
C SER A 140 1.82 -10.74 -19.10
N GLN A 141 0.57 -10.60 -18.64
CA GLN A 141 -0.42 -9.69 -19.22
C GLN A 141 -0.24 -8.22 -18.80
N LEU A 142 0.64 -7.95 -17.84
CA LEU A 142 0.92 -6.59 -17.44
C LEU A 142 1.90 -5.92 -18.42
N GLU A 143 1.73 -4.61 -18.62
CA GLU A 143 2.62 -3.80 -19.44
C GLU A 143 4.08 -3.91 -18.97
N GLU A 144 5.01 -4.11 -19.93
CA GLU A 144 6.39 -4.53 -19.64
C GLU A 144 7.25 -3.47 -18.96
N ARG A 145 7.04 -2.20 -19.32
CA ARG A 145 7.98 -1.14 -18.91
C ARG A 145 7.83 -0.74 -17.46
N PHE A 146 6.58 -0.74 -16.95
CA PHE A 146 6.31 -0.22 -15.63
C PHE A 146 5.44 -1.15 -14.78
N ALA A 147 4.30 -1.60 -15.28
CA ALA A 147 3.34 -2.36 -14.48
C ALA A 147 3.90 -3.71 -14.04
N ARG A 148 4.65 -4.39 -14.91
CA ARG A 148 5.26 -5.70 -14.61
C ARG A 148 6.38 -5.60 -13.55
N PRO A 149 7.39 -4.69 -13.65
CA PRO A 149 8.37 -4.48 -12.60
C PRO A 149 7.75 -4.09 -11.25
N LEU A 150 6.73 -3.24 -11.26
CA LEU A 150 6.01 -2.83 -10.05
C LEU A 150 5.29 -4.03 -9.42
N ALA A 151 4.58 -4.84 -10.22
CA ALA A 151 3.95 -6.06 -9.74
C ALA A 151 4.97 -7.05 -9.15
N GLN A 152 6.12 -7.22 -9.80
CA GLN A 152 7.21 -8.05 -9.27
C GLN A 152 7.69 -7.56 -7.90
N GLN A 153 7.90 -6.26 -7.74
CA GLN A 153 8.31 -5.66 -6.46
C GLN A 153 7.26 -5.93 -5.37
N ILE A 154 5.98 -5.71 -5.67
CA ILE A 154 4.88 -5.94 -4.72
C ILE A 154 4.77 -7.41 -4.35
N LEU A 155 4.83 -8.31 -5.33
CA LEU A 155 4.75 -9.75 -5.11
C LEU A 155 5.93 -10.28 -4.32
N LEU A 156 7.16 -9.84 -4.61
CA LEU A 156 8.35 -10.25 -3.86
C LEU A 156 8.29 -9.78 -2.41
N SER A 157 7.89 -8.53 -2.15
CA SER A 157 7.68 -8.00 -0.80
C SER A 157 6.64 -8.83 -0.05
N TRP A 158 5.54 -9.17 -0.71
CA TRP A 158 4.47 -9.97 -0.15
C TRP A 158 4.90 -11.42 0.16
N ILE A 159 5.64 -12.08 -0.75
CA ILE A 159 6.19 -13.43 -0.54
C ILE A 159 7.15 -13.41 0.66
N TRP A 160 8.01 -12.41 0.72
CA TRP A 160 8.95 -12.25 1.83
C TRP A 160 8.24 -12.18 3.18
N GLU A 161 7.25 -11.31 3.32
CA GLU A 161 6.49 -11.13 4.55
C GLU A 161 5.68 -12.37 4.94
N LYS A 162 5.07 -13.06 3.99
CA LYS A 162 4.16 -14.17 4.26
C LYS A 162 4.87 -15.50 4.48
N TYR A 163 5.97 -15.76 3.79
CA TYR A 163 6.60 -17.08 3.78
C TYR A 163 7.99 -17.07 4.38
N VAL A 164 8.85 -16.14 3.97
CA VAL A 164 10.26 -16.20 4.35
C VAL A 164 10.40 -15.81 5.82
N LYS A 165 9.80 -14.69 6.23
CA LYS A 165 9.89 -14.17 7.59
C LYS A 165 9.20 -15.12 8.58
N LYS A 166 8.00 -15.58 8.29
CA LYS A 166 7.25 -16.52 9.13
C LYS A 166 8.03 -17.82 9.36
N ASN A 167 8.59 -18.40 8.28
CA ASN A 167 9.36 -19.65 8.39
C ASN A 167 10.74 -19.50 9.02
N SER A 168 11.27 -18.27 9.17
CA SER A 168 12.50 -18.03 9.92
C SER A 168 12.27 -17.90 11.40
N GLU A 169 11.12 -17.39 11.81
CA GLU A 169 10.71 -17.27 13.23
C GLU A 169 10.31 -18.63 13.85
N ASP A 170 9.84 -19.59 13.05
CA ASP A 170 9.48 -20.95 13.50
C ASP A 170 10.70 -21.89 13.67
N LYS A 171 11.94 -21.41 13.47
CA LYS A 171 13.19 -22.21 13.58
C LYS A 171 14.06 -21.87 14.78
N GLU A 172 13.65 -20.95 15.63
CA GLU A 172 14.25 -20.64 16.93
C GLU A 172 13.41 -21.24 18.08
#